data_a6994e8c87e4eda4df47981ca1802ddb
#
_entry.id   a6994e8c87e4eda4df47981ca1802ddb
#
_cell.length_a   1.000
_cell.length_b   1.000
_cell.length_c   1.000
_cell.angle_alpha   90.00
_cell.angle_beta   90.00
_cell.angle_gamma   90.00
#
_symmetry.space_group_name_H-M   'P 1'
#
loop_
_entity.id
_entity.type
_entity.pdbx_description
1 polymer ?
#
loop_
_entity_poly.entity_id
_entity_poly.type
_entity_poly.pdbx_seq_one_letter_code
_entity_poly.pdbx_strand_id
1 'polypeptide(L)'
;MSNISIFIFRILLVIVGFILLYIIGKPMVETIQYRFGGEHIEGRVIGFKGKGTSTTVFDENTGKSGKKHRARRPVYRYPAASGSLDSLDGYAKSTIIFPWLNFELNEKVTVVFDKADPSKSHIFSLGIFFTDTLLILLSLYMVKLGVTRRDS
;
A
#
# COMPACT_ATOMS: atom_id res chain seq x y z
N MET A 1 13.38 -34.31 -7.21
CA MET A 1 12.00 -33.80 -7.37
C MET A 1 11.48 -34.32 -8.70
N SER A 2 10.26 -34.84 -8.75
CA SER A 2 9.68 -35.30 -10.01
C SER A 2 9.42 -34.12 -10.95
N ASN A 3 9.49 -34.34 -12.27
CA ASN A 3 9.19 -33.32 -13.29
C ASN A 3 7.81 -32.68 -13.08
N ILE A 4 6.85 -33.45 -12.56
CA ILE A 4 5.49 -33.00 -12.23
C ILE A 4 5.51 -31.97 -11.09
N SER A 5 6.30 -32.20 -10.03
CA SER A 5 6.41 -31.24 -8.91
C SER A 5 6.98 -29.90 -9.36
N ILE A 6 7.97 -29.90 -10.25
CA ILE A 6 8.57 -28.67 -10.79
C ILE A 6 7.55 -27.92 -11.64
N PHE A 7 6.77 -28.64 -12.46
CA PHE A 7 5.74 -28.05 -13.30
C PHE A 7 4.63 -27.38 -12.46
N ILE A 8 4.12 -28.07 -11.45
CA ILE A 8 3.10 -27.53 -10.52
C ILE A 8 3.63 -26.31 -9.80
N PHE A 9 4.86 -26.34 -9.29
CA PHE A 9 5.48 -25.21 -8.61
C PHE A 9 5.59 -23.97 -9.50
N ARG A 10 5.92 -24.14 -10.77
CA ARG A 10 5.98 -23.05 -11.75
C ARG A 10 4.62 -22.40 -12.00
N ILE A 11 3.58 -23.21 -12.20
CA ILE A 11 2.22 -22.70 -12.37
C ILE A 11 1.81 -21.88 -11.12
N LEU A 12 2.11 -22.39 -9.94
CA LEU A 12 1.81 -21.71 -8.69
C LEU A 12 2.54 -20.36 -8.58
N LEU A 13 3.82 -20.28 -8.97
CA LEU A 13 4.57 -19.02 -9.03
C LEU A 13 3.92 -17.99 -9.96
N VAL A 14 3.47 -18.43 -11.14
CA VAL A 14 2.80 -17.54 -12.10
C VAL A 14 1.49 -17.01 -11.53
N ILE A 15 0.66 -17.89 -10.96
CA ILE A 15 -0.63 -17.51 -10.38
C ILE A 15 -0.43 -16.54 -9.23
N VAL A 16 0.46 -16.86 -8.30
CA VAL A 16 0.75 -16.00 -7.14
C VAL A 16 1.32 -14.66 -7.59
N GLY A 17 2.23 -14.66 -8.57
CA GLY A 17 2.79 -13.44 -9.15
C GLY A 17 1.72 -12.51 -9.75
N PHE A 18 0.77 -13.04 -10.50
CA PHE A 18 -0.34 -12.25 -11.06
C PHE A 18 -1.30 -11.73 -9.99
N ILE A 19 -1.62 -12.53 -8.98
CA ILE A 19 -2.45 -12.10 -7.85
C ILE A 19 -1.79 -10.92 -7.11
N LEU A 20 -0.49 -11.02 -6.84
CA LEU A 20 0.26 -9.95 -6.18
C LEU A 20 0.32 -8.69 -7.06
N LEU A 21 0.56 -8.82 -8.37
CA LEU A 21 0.53 -7.70 -9.32
C LEU A 21 -0.81 -6.97 -9.30
N TYR A 22 -1.91 -7.70 -9.24
CA TYR A 22 -3.24 -7.10 -9.18
C TYR A 22 -3.48 -6.36 -7.86
N ILE A 23 -3.18 -7.02 -6.72
CA ILE A 23 -3.42 -6.46 -5.38
C ILE A 23 -2.59 -5.19 -5.12
N ILE A 24 -1.34 -5.16 -5.60
CA ILE A 24 -0.42 -4.03 -5.37
C ILE A 24 -0.55 -2.99 -6.49
N GLY A 25 -0.69 -3.43 -7.72
CA GLY A 25 -0.74 -2.56 -8.88
C GLY A 25 -1.98 -1.67 -8.92
N LYS A 26 -3.15 -2.21 -8.54
CA LYS A 26 -4.39 -1.43 -8.55
C LYS A 26 -4.32 -0.17 -7.66
N PRO A 27 -3.97 -0.24 -6.37
CA PRO A 27 -3.82 0.96 -5.53
C PRO A 27 -2.76 1.93 -6.04
N MET A 28 -1.67 1.43 -6.59
CA MET A 28 -0.60 2.26 -7.15
C MET A 28 -1.08 3.05 -8.38
N VAL A 29 -1.79 2.40 -9.30
CA VAL A 29 -2.37 3.05 -10.48
C VAL A 29 -3.40 4.10 -10.06
N GLU A 30 -4.31 3.78 -9.12
CA GLU A 30 -5.28 4.74 -8.58
C GLU A 30 -4.57 5.96 -7.96
N THR A 31 -3.51 5.75 -7.18
CA THR A 31 -2.73 6.84 -6.58
C THR A 31 -2.12 7.76 -7.64
N ILE A 32 -1.57 7.18 -8.71
CA ILE A 32 -1.01 7.94 -9.83
C ILE A 32 -2.13 8.72 -10.55
N GLN A 33 -3.25 8.08 -10.83
CA GLN A 33 -4.40 8.71 -11.48
C GLN A 33 -4.92 9.90 -10.67
N TYR A 34 -5.07 9.73 -9.34
CA TYR A 34 -5.52 10.81 -8.47
C TYR A 34 -4.46 11.91 -8.32
N ARG A 35 -3.18 11.60 -8.43
CA ARG A 35 -2.10 12.60 -8.39
C ARG A 35 -2.13 13.53 -9.60
N PHE A 36 -2.43 13.02 -10.79
CA PHE A 36 -2.42 13.78 -12.03
C PHE A 36 -3.81 14.28 -12.46
N GLY A 37 -4.87 13.55 -12.18
CA GLY A 37 -6.24 13.89 -12.60
C GLY A 37 -7.18 14.27 -11.46
N GLY A 38 -6.84 13.97 -10.22
CA GLY A 38 -7.61 14.27 -9.03
C GLY A 38 -7.25 15.60 -8.38
N GLU A 39 -7.51 15.66 -7.08
CA GLU A 39 -7.09 16.77 -6.21
C GLU A 39 -6.10 16.28 -5.17
N HIS A 40 -5.30 17.19 -4.63
CA HIS A 40 -4.37 16.90 -3.56
C HIS A 40 -4.50 17.92 -2.45
N ILE A 41 -4.45 17.44 -1.21
CA ILE A 41 -4.59 18.25 -0.01
C ILE A 41 -3.66 17.76 1.07
N GLU A 42 -3.30 18.64 2.00
CA GLU A 42 -2.56 18.24 3.20
C GLU A 42 -3.50 17.55 4.18
N GLY A 43 -3.15 16.32 4.56
CA GLY A 43 -3.78 15.58 5.65
C GLY A 43 -2.80 15.31 6.78
N ARG A 44 -3.28 14.67 7.85
CA ARG A 44 -2.47 14.25 9.00
C ARG A 44 -2.73 12.80 9.37
N VAL A 45 -1.69 12.09 9.72
CA VAL A 45 -1.80 10.73 10.28
C VAL A 45 -2.39 10.83 11.69
N ILE A 46 -3.53 10.18 11.90
CA ILE A 46 -4.25 10.18 13.17
C ILE A 46 -4.15 8.87 13.93
N GLY A 47 -3.62 7.82 13.28
CA GLY A 47 -3.51 6.51 13.92
C GLY A 47 -3.07 5.43 12.94
N PHE A 48 -3.12 4.18 13.39
CA PHE A 48 -2.69 3.03 12.61
C PHE A 48 -3.70 1.89 12.71
N LYS A 49 -3.94 1.23 11.58
CA LYS A 49 -4.82 0.08 11.48
C LYS A 49 -4.00 -1.20 11.28
N GLY A 50 -4.23 -2.20 12.11
CA GLY A 50 -3.60 -3.50 11.96
C GLY A 50 -4.19 -4.30 10.78
N LYS A 51 -3.41 -5.24 10.24
CA LYS A 51 -3.90 -6.17 9.22
C LYS A 51 -4.97 -7.09 9.84
N GLY A 52 -6.18 -7.09 9.28
CA GLY A 52 -7.28 -7.93 9.75
C GLY A 52 -8.07 -7.40 10.95
N THR A 53 -7.76 -6.18 11.46
CA THR A 53 -8.54 -5.54 12.52
C THR A 53 -9.28 -4.33 11.98
N SER A 54 -10.52 -4.13 12.43
CA SER A 54 -11.29 -2.91 12.14
C SER A 54 -10.89 -1.75 13.05
N THR A 55 -10.19 -2.03 14.14
CA THR A 55 -9.87 -1.05 15.18
C THR A 55 -8.67 -0.19 14.77
N THR A 56 -8.85 1.11 14.76
CA THR A 56 -7.78 2.10 14.62
C THR A 56 -7.17 2.35 16.00
N VAL A 57 -5.85 2.28 16.10
CA VAL A 57 -5.12 2.54 17.35
C VAL A 57 -4.48 3.92 17.23
N PHE A 58 -4.85 4.80 18.15
CA PHE A 58 -4.42 6.21 18.23
C PHE A 58 -3.28 6.40 19.24
N ASP A 59 -2.29 5.51 19.27
CA ASP A 59 -1.20 5.59 20.25
C ASP A 59 0.13 5.89 19.54
N GLU A 60 0.85 6.92 20.03
CA GLU A 60 2.18 7.29 19.55
C GLU A 60 3.19 6.16 19.66
N ASN A 61 3.07 5.33 20.69
CA ASN A 61 3.95 4.20 20.93
C ASN A 61 3.74 3.04 19.93
N THR A 62 2.66 3.07 19.16
CA THR A 62 2.32 2.02 18.20
C THR A 62 3.17 2.04 16.93
N GLY A 63 3.77 3.18 16.59
CA GLY A 63 4.72 3.31 15.46
C GLY A 63 6.17 2.99 15.84
N LYS A 64 6.58 3.34 17.06
CA LYS A 64 7.98 3.26 17.54
C LYS A 64 8.23 2.19 18.61
N SER A 65 7.19 1.52 19.14
CA SER A 65 7.38 0.52 20.18
C SER A 65 8.23 -0.64 19.67
N GLY A 66 9.44 -0.78 20.21
CA GLY A 66 10.44 -1.80 19.89
C GLY A 66 10.03 -3.25 20.16
N LYS A 67 8.74 -3.49 20.48
CA LYS A 67 8.18 -4.82 20.64
C LYS A 67 7.25 -5.13 19.47
N LYS A 68 7.81 -5.75 18.42
CA LYS A 68 7.15 -6.27 17.22
C LYS A 68 6.63 -5.17 16.27
N HIS A 69 7.51 -4.70 15.40
CA HIS A 69 7.17 -3.93 14.22
C HIS A 69 6.20 -4.72 13.31
N ARG A 70 4.92 -4.67 13.65
CA ARG A 70 3.90 -5.20 12.74
C ARG A 70 3.68 -4.16 11.66
N ALA A 71 3.74 -4.58 10.41
CA ALA A 71 3.32 -3.76 9.29
C ALA A 71 1.91 -3.21 9.55
N ARG A 72 1.78 -1.91 9.69
CA ARG A 72 0.51 -1.22 9.97
C ARG A 72 0.20 -0.25 8.86
N ARG A 73 -1.08 -0.03 8.63
CA ARG A 73 -1.57 0.92 7.64
C ARG A 73 -1.87 2.23 8.34
N PRO A 74 -1.26 3.36 7.95
CA PRO A 74 -1.61 4.64 8.52
C PRO A 74 -3.06 5.00 8.20
N VAL A 75 -3.74 5.53 9.19
CA VAL A 75 -5.05 6.18 9.09
C VAL A 75 -4.79 7.67 9.10
N TYR A 76 -5.40 8.39 8.17
CA TYR A 76 -5.16 9.82 8.01
C TYR A 76 -6.47 10.57 7.88
N ARG A 77 -6.46 11.82 8.35
CA ARG A 77 -7.56 12.76 8.26
C ARG A 77 -7.20 13.90 7.34
N TYR A 78 -8.13 14.31 6.51
CA TYR A 78 -7.97 15.41 5.56
C TYR A 78 -9.30 16.15 5.36
N PRO A 79 -9.29 17.47 5.00
CA PRO A 79 -10.49 18.20 4.66
C PRO A 79 -11.18 17.60 3.43
N ALA A 80 -12.51 17.57 3.41
CA ALA A 80 -13.29 17.04 2.27
C ALA A 80 -13.08 17.87 0.98
N ALA A 81 -12.76 19.16 1.11
CA ALA A 81 -12.36 20.06 0.03
C ALA A 81 -11.45 21.14 0.61
N SER A 82 -10.72 21.84 -0.26
CA SER A 82 -9.88 22.96 0.16
C SER A 82 -10.72 24.04 0.84
N GLY A 83 -10.42 24.33 2.12
CA GLY A 83 -11.16 25.28 2.95
C GLY A 83 -12.44 24.74 3.60
N SER A 84 -12.77 23.45 3.44
CA SER A 84 -13.90 22.84 4.13
C SER A 84 -13.59 22.61 5.62
N LEU A 85 -14.60 22.81 6.47
CA LEU A 85 -14.57 22.43 7.87
C LEU A 85 -14.82 20.93 8.07
N ASP A 86 -15.45 20.29 7.08
CA ASP A 86 -15.70 18.85 7.11
C ASP A 86 -14.42 18.07 6.83
N SER A 87 -14.15 17.09 7.67
CA SER A 87 -12.97 16.21 7.53
C SER A 87 -13.38 14.78 7.22
N LEU A 88 -12.60 14.13 6.36
CA LEU A 88 -12.75 12.73 6.01
C LEU A 88 -11.57 11.94 6.57
N ASP A 89 -11.84 10.70 6.94
CA ASP A 89 -10.83 9.75 7.38
C ASP A 89 -10.58 8.70 6.30
N GLY A 90 -9.33 8.55 5.92
CA GLY A 90 -8.86 7.52 4.99
C GLY A 90 -7.85 6.59 5.65
N TYR A 91 -7.54 5.48 5.01
CA TYR A 91 -6.46 4.59 5.43
C TYR A 91 -5.65 4.14 4.22
N ALA A 92 -4.33 3.98 4.40
CA ALA A 92 -3.48 3.50 3.31
C ALA A 92 -3.88 2.07 2.93
N LYS A 93 -4.14 1.85 1.64
CA LYS A 93 -4.45 0.51 1.10
C LYS A 93 -3.21 -0.37 1.08
N SER A 94 -2.06 0.21 0.78
CA SER A 94 -0.76 -0.46 0.83
C SER A 94 -0.24 -0.61 2.25
N THR A 95 0.43 -1.73 2.50
CA THR A 95 1.08 -1.99 3.79
C THR A 95 2.54 -1.59 3.69
N ILE A 96 3.01 -0.71 4.58
CA ILE A 96 4.43 -0.36 4.65
C ILE A 96 5.17 -1.51 5.30
N ILE A 97 6.02 -2.18 4.52
CA ILE A 97 6.77 -3.36 4.96
C ILE A 97 7.98 -2.94 5.79
N PHE A 98 8.60 -1.81 5.42
CA PHE A 98 9.80 -1.31 6.08
C PHE A 98 9.45 -0.35 7.21
N PRO A 99 9.77 -0.66 8.48
CA PRO A 99 9.41 0.19 9.63
C PRO A 99 9.94 1.61 9.54
N TRP A 100 11.13 1.80 8.94
CA TRP A 100 11.75 3.12 8.79
C TRP A 100 11.10 4.02 7.73
N LEU A 101 10.24 3.47 6.87
CA LEU A 101 9.42 4.21 5.91
C LEU A 101 8.01 4.48 6.45
N ASN A 102 7.72 4.04 7.68
CA ASN A 102 6.40 4.25 8.26
C ASN A 102 6.25 5.68 8.77
N PHE A 103 5.01 6.14 8.78
CA PHE A 103 4.64 7.47 9.25
C PHE A 103 4.69 7.57 10.77
N GLU A 104 4.83 8.81 11.26
CA GLU A 104 4.65 9.15 12.66
C GLU A 104 3.22 9.66 12.91
N LEU A 105 2.76 9.57 14.16
CA LEU A 105 1.48 10.17 14.55
C LEU A 105 1.58 11.70 14.39
N ASN A 106 0.50 12.33 13.91
CA ASN A 106 0.43 13.75 13.56
C ASN A 106 1.34 14.20 12.40
N GLU A 107 2.04 13.27 11.73
CA GLU A 107 2.81 13.59 10.53
C GLU A 107 1.91 14.13 9.43
N LYS A 108 2.36 15.19 8.77
CA LYS A 108 1.71 15.78 7.60
C LYS A 108 1.94 14.87 6.40
N VAL A 109 0.87 14.58 5.68
CA VAL A 109 0.90 13.74 4.49
C VAL A 109 0.16 14.39 3.33
N THR A 110 0.62 14.14 2.12
CA THR A 110 -0.13 14.54 0.94
C THR A 110 -1.18 13.49 0.65
N VAL A 111 -2.44 13.88 0.71
CA VAL A 111 -3.58 13.05 0.34
C VAL A 111 -4.01 13.40 -1.08
N VAL A 112 -4.15 12.40 -1.93
CA VAL A 112 -4.69 12.51 -3.29
C VAL A 112 -6.02 11.79 -3.35
N PHE A 113 -7.01 12.39 -4.01
CA PHE A 113 -8.36 11.84 -4.06
C PHE A 113 -9.06 12.12 -5.39
N ASP A 114 -10.10 11.35 -5.65
CA ASP A 114 -10.96 11.52 -6.81
C ASP A 114 -11.82 12.78 -6.64
N LYS A 115 -11.83 13.65 -7.65
CA LYS A 115 -12.71 14.85 -7.66
C LYS A 115 -14.19 14.54 -7.56
N ALA A 116 -14.61 13.42 -8.15
CA ALA A 116 -16.01 13.00 -8.15
C ALA A 116 -16.41 12.34 -6.81
N ASP A 117 -15.46 11.75 -6.10
CA ASP A 117 -15.72 11.03 -4.85
C ASP A 117 -14.53 11.23 -3.88
N PRO A 118 -14.56 12.30 -3.08
CA PRO A 118 -13.47 12.58 -2.13
C PRO A 118 -13.20 11.47 -1.12
N SER A 119 -14.17 10.56 -0.87
CA SER A 119 -13.96 9.40 0.02
C SER A 119 -12.95 8.39 -0.53
N LYS A 120 -12.74 8.40 -1.85
CA LYS A 120 -11.71 7.59 -2.53
C LYS A 120 -10.39 8.33 -2.52
N SER A 121 -9.63 8.11 -1.46
CA SER A 121 -8.37 8.81 -1.23
C SER A 121 -7.21 7.86 -0.99
N HIS A 122 -6.01 8.36 -1.26
CA HIS A 122 -4.74 7.65 -1.04
C HIS A 122 -3.70 8.61 -0.45
N ILE A 123 -2.78 8.10 0.36
CA ILE A 123 -1.57 8.85 0.72
C ILE A 123 -0.60 8.77 -0.46
N PHE A 124 -0.13 9.92 -0.92
CA PHE A 124 1.00 10.01 -1.84
C PHE A 124 2.28 10.18 -1.03
N SER A 125 3.08 9.11 -0.96
CA SER A 125 4.36 9.09 -0.24
C SER A 125 5.40 8.34 -1.06
N LEU A 126 6.60 8.88 -1.13
CA LEU A 126 7.74 8.23 -1.79
C LEU A 126 8.07 6.88 -1.17
N GLY A 127 7.91 6.74 0.16
CA GLY A 127 8.15 5.48 0.87
C GLY A 127 7.16 4.38 0.47
N ILE A 128 5.87 4.71 0.36
CA ILE A 128 4.84 3.78 -0.13
C ILE A 128 5.14 3.40 -1.58
N PHE A 129 5.41 4.41 -2.42
CA PHE A 129 5.67 4.21 -3.84
C PHE A 129 6.89 3.31 -4.09
N PHE A 130 7.97 3.53 -3.33
CA PHE A 130 9.17 2.69 -3.39
C PHE A 130 8.86 1.24 -2.99
N THR A 131 8.12 1.05 -1.89
CA THR A 131 7.74 -0.28 -1.41
C THR A 131 6.87 -1.02 -2.43
N ASP A 132 5.87 -0.36 -2.99
CA ASP A 132 4.97 -0.94 -3.99
C ASP A 132 5.73 -1.28 -5.28
N THR A 133 6.64 -0.41 -5.73
CA THR A 133 7.49 -0.67 -6.90
C THR A 133 8.37 -1.91 -6.68
N LEU A 134 9.00 -2.04 -5.51
CA LEU A 134 9.81 -3.20 -5.18
C LEU A 134 9.00 -4.50 -5.22
N LEU A 135 7.79 -4.47 -4.66
CA LEU A 135 6.90 -5.63 -4.65
C LEU A 135 6.39 -5.99 -6.06
N ILE A 136 6.12 -4.99 -6.90
CA ILE A 136 5.77 -5.21 -8.31
C ILE A 136 6.93 -5.88 -9.06
N LEU A 137 8.16 -5.39 -8.89
CA LEU A 137 9.34 -6.00 -9.50
C LEU A 137 9.54 -7.45 -9.03
N LEU A 138 9.35 -7.71 -7.73
CA LEU A 138 9.40 -9.07 -7.19
C LEU A 138 8.32 -9.97 -7.81
N SER A 139 7.11 -9.46 -7.94
CA SER A 139 5.99 -10.21 -8.55
C SER A 139 6.26 -10.54 -10.01
N LEU A 140 6.80 -9.57 -10.78
CA LEU A 140 7.22 -9.79 -12.18
C LEU A 140 8.34 -10.83 -12.26
N TYR A 141 9.29 -10.79 -11.32
CA TYR A 141 10.35 -11.78 -11.25
C TYR A 141 9.81 -13.20 -10.98
N MET A 142 8.81 -13.34 -10.08
CA MET A 142 8.14 -14.61 -9.82
C MET A 142 7.45 -15.15 -11.10
N VAL A 143 6.73 -14.29 -11.82
CA VAL A 143 6.11 -14.66 -13.11
C VAL A 143 7.17 -15.11 -14.11
N LYS A 144 8.26 -14.35 -14.25
CA LYS A 144 9.39 -14.71 -15.12
C LYS A 144 9.95 -16.08 -14.77
N LEU A 145 10.23 -16.36 -13.50
CA LEU A 145 10.74 -17.66 -13.05
C LEU A 145 9.77 -18.82 -13.37
N GLY A 146 8.47 -18.58 -13.23
CA GLY A 146 7.45 -19.56 -13.54
C GLY A 146 7.34 -19.89 -15.05
N VAL A 147 7.51 -18.86 -15.89
CA VAL A 147 7.40 -19.01 -17.36
C VAL A 147 8.70 -19.51 -18.00
N THR A 148 9.86 -19.06 -17.51
CA THR A 148 11.15 -19.40 -18.13
C THR A 148 11.46 -20.88 -17.97
N ARG A 149 11.46 -21.61 -19.08
CA ARG A 149 11.93 -23.00 -19.16
C ARG A 149 13.46 -22.97 -19.06
N ARG A 150 14.02 -23.55 -18.03
CA ARG A 150 15.45 -23.86 -18.01
C ARG A 150 15.62 -25.10 -18.86
N ASP A 151 16.01 -24.94 -20.13
CA ASP A 151 16.51 -26.03 -20.95
C ASP A 151 17.84 -26.44 -20.32
N SER A 152 17.83 -27.54 -19.61
CA SER A 152 19.00 -28.25 -19.09
C SER A 152 19.20 -29.53 -19.85
#